data_42a535a87aac229c7bb4b16f4547309f
#
_entry.id   42a535a87aac229c7bb4b16f4547309f
#
_cell.length_a   1.000
_cell.length_b   1.000
_cell.length_c   1.000
_cell.angle_alpha   90.00
_cell.angle_beta   90.00
_cell.angle_gamma   90.00
#
_symmetry.space_group_name_H-M   'P 1'
#
loop_
_entity.id
_entity.type
_entity.pdbx_description
1 polymer ?
#
loop_
_entity_poly.entity_id
_entity_poly.type
_entity_poly.pdbx_seq_one_letter_code
_entity_poly.pdbx_strand_id
1 'polypeptide(L)'
;MSKHHQQPAVYAPVDVSVSDHQADTDSDAEPFRLLLVDDEQHALRSLGQLLKGHGYHLTCVGTGGAALAHLAQDRFDVVLLDLHLPDIDGHRVMDFIKDKGIDADVIVISGKVEIDAAIGALKRGAHDYLRKPYSREELLKTVANALQQRRLEQGNRLIAHRLESSEKMYRYLVDSSPDIIYTLDRDGRFTFVNDRACQLLGYTRRELIGRHYAVLVHEDDQERARHVFDERRAGERAARNVELRVECRAGTRHAHLFNSTSMTISLNAIGMHLAGQAPGQSSFIGTYGIARDVSSRKRAEELIYHQAYHDILTDLPNRTLFKDRLGLAMHQARRKRAELAVMFIDLDRFKLVNDTLGHVKGDELLQQVAGRLKECLRKGDTLARQGGDEFTIVLPELRDRDDARIVAAKFLERLHMPFDLDGHEVHISASIGIAVYPEHGETIDELLRHADIAMYQVKGQGKNGHTFYDPAMQDAAHQKIALEQGLRKALENGELEMYYQPQIDAASGRILGAEALMRWNHPVRGVLSPGEFLPFAEESGLMLPISDWMIGALCRDMAAWTHIGGGQLKL
;
A
#
# COMPACT_ATOMS: atom_id res chain seq x y z
N MET A 1 24.88 -0.51 19.38
CA MET A 1 23.82 -1.52 19.29
C MET A 1 23.53 -1.80 17.82
N SER A 2 23.83 -3.00 17.41
CA SER A 2 23.99 -3.47 16.03
C SER A 2 22.68 -3.44 15.25
N LYS A 3 22.68 -2.75 14.09
CA LYS A 3 21.63 -2.86 13.08
C LYS A 3 21.93 -4.08 12.20
N HIS A 4 21.16 -5.14 12.35
CA HIS A 4 21.11 -6.21 11.36
C HIS A 4 20.44 -5.70 10.08
N HIS A 5 21.26 -5.49 9.06
CA HIS A 5 20.78 -5.45 7.67
C HIS A 5 20.47 -6.88 7.24
N GLN A 6 19.18 -7.21 7.14
CA GLN A 6 18.74 -8.37 6.36
C GLN A 6 18.93 -8.03 4.87
N GLN A 7 19.88 -8.69 4.24
CA GLN A 7 20.01 -8.75 2.79
C GLN A 7 18.81 -9.51 2.20
N PRO A 8 18.18 -9.03 1.11
CA PRO A 8 17.16 -9.78 0.41
C PRO A 8 17.80 -10.99 -0.29
N ALA A 9 17.11 -12.12 -0.20
CA ALA A 9 17.50 -13.39 -0.82
C ALA A 9 17.81 -13.20 -2.31
N VAL A 10 19.03 -13.53 -2.68
CA VAL A 10 19.48 -13.63 -4.07
C VAL A 10 18.81 -14.86 -4.67
N TYR A 11 17.80 -14.67 -5.53
CA TYR A 11 17.32 -15.74 -6.38
C TYR A 11 18.41 -16.07 -7.40
N ALA A 12 19.04 -17.23 -7.21
CA ALA A 12 19.88 -17.84 -8.21
C ALA A 12 19.08 -18.11 -9.50
N PRO A 13 19.68 -18.01 -10.68
CA PRO A 13 19.01 -18.43 -11.91
C PRO A 13 18.63 -19.89 -11.76
N VAL A 14 17.35 -20.22 -11.98
CA VAL A 14 16.87 -21.59 -12.09
C VAL A 14 17.44 -22.12 -13.41
N ASP A 15 18.53 -22.82 -13.31
CA ASP A 15 19.05 -23.65 -14.38
C ASP A 15 18.07 -24.82 -14.54
N VAL A 16 17.19 -24.71 -15.51
CA VAL A 16 16.36 -25.85 -15.94
C VAL A 16 17.25 -26.73 -16.81
N SER A 17 18.24 -27.33 -16.18
CA SER A 17 18.80 -28.55 -16.71
C SER A 17 17.74 -29.62 -16.57
N VAL A 18 17.13 -29.97 -17.70
CA VAL A 18 16.42 -31.23 -17.84
C VAL A 18 17.45 -32.32 -17.53
N SER A 19 17.48 -32.74 -16.27
CA SER A 19 18.20 -33.95 -15.93
C SER A 19 17.46 -35.09 -16.70
N ASP A 20 18.16 -35.63 -17.68
CA ASP A 20 17.91 -36.96 -18.21
C ASP A 20 17.87 -37.89 -17.01
N HIS A 21 16.67 -38.12 -16.47
CA HIS A 21 16.43 -39.29 -15.67
C HIS A 21 16.51 -40.48 -16.65
N GLN A 22 17.72 -41.01 -16.74
CA GLN A 22 17.92 -42.34 -17.22
C GLN A 22 16.79 -43.23 -16.68
N ALA A 23 16.14 -43.89 -17.62
CA ALA A 23 15.18 -44.92 -17.34
C ALA A 23 15.72 -45.87 -16.27
N ASP A 24 15.22 -45.71 -15.05
CA ASP A 24 15.29 -46.78 -14.07
C ASP A 24 14.36 -47.86 -14.55
N THR A 25 15.02 -48.89 -15.00
CA THR A 25 14.49 -50.11 -15.53
C THR A 25 13.59 -50.82 -14.52
N ASP A 26 12.33 -51.07 -14.93
CA ASP A 26 11.66 -52.35 -14.86
C ASP A 26 11.81 -53.19 -13.57
N SER A 27 11.30 -52.73 -12.43
CA SER A 27 11.10 -53.67 -11.31
C SER A 27 9.75 -53.57 -10.57
N ASP A 28 8.87 -52.61 -10.92
CA ASP A 28 7.57 -52.45 -10.25
C ASP A 28 6.34 -52.55 -11.17
N ALA A 29 6.47 -53.09 -12.39
CA ALA A 29 5.31 -53.38 -13.23
C ALA A 29 4.66 -54.66 -12.71
N GLU A 30 3.41 -54.58 -12.26
CA GLU A 30 2.61 -55.76 -11.94
C GLU A 30 2.68 -56.76 -13.11
N PRO A 31 2.92 -58.08 -12.82
CA PRO A 31 3.01 -59.08 -13.87
C PRO A 31 1.71 -59.18 -14.64
N PHE A 32 1.80 -59.24 -15.98
CA PHE A 32 0.65 -59.35 -16.85
C PHE A 32 -0.17 -60.59 -16.53
N ARG A 33 -1.50 -60.43 -16.54
CA ARG A 33 -2.47 -61.47 -16.21
C ARG A 33 -3.04 -62.07 -17.49
N LEU A 34 -2.80 -63.38 -17.70
CA LEU A 34 -3.25 -64.13 -18.88
C LEU A 34 -4.33 -65.10 -18.48
N LEU A 35 -5.41 -65.13 -19.25
CA LEU A 35 -6.44 -66.14 -19.15
C LEU A 35 -6.26 -67.21 -20.30
N LEU A 36 -6.07 -68.43 -19.95
CA LEU A 36 -5.95 -69.55 -20.88
C LEU A 36 -7.25 -70.33 -20.88
N VAL A 37 -7.91 -70.44 -22.03
CA VAL A 37 -9.21 -71.11 -22.21
C VAL A 37 -9.07 -72.20 -23.27
N ASP A 38 -9.07 -73.45 -22.86
CA ASP A 38 -8.97 -74.63 -23.75
C ASP A 38 -9.58 -75.82 -23.03
N ASP A 39 -10.36 -76.68 -23.71
CA ASP A 39 -11.02 -77.82 -23.09
C ASP A 39 -10.07 -79.01 -22.90
N GLU A 40 -8.96 -79.04 -23.63
CA GLU A 40 -7.95 -80.08 -23.48
C GLU A 40 -7.03 -79.80 -22.28
N GLN A 41 -7.18 -80.60 -21.21
CA GLN A 41 -6.32 -80.42 -20.01
C GLN A 41 -4.82 -80.55 -20.30
N HIS A 42 -4.42 -81.31 -21.30
CA HIS A 42 -3.03 -81.43 -21.74
C HIS A 42 -2.54 -80.17 -22.42
N ALA A 43 -3.36 -79.51 -23.24
CA ALA A 43 -3.06 -78.27 -23.88
C ALA A 43 -2.88 -77.14 -22.83
N LEU A 44 -3.80 -77.03 -21.87
CA LEU A 44 -3.72 -76.08 -20.78
C LEU A 44 -2.45 -76.26 -19.93
N ARG A 45 -2.08 -77.53 -19.60
CA ARG A 45 -0.83 -77.75 -18.83
C ARG A 45 0.42 -77.39 -19.63
N SER A 46 0.46 -77.71 -20.91
CA SER A 46 1.58 -77.36 -21.80
C SER A 46 1.72 -75.86 -22.00
N LEU A 47 0.63 -75.15 -22.29
CA LEU A 47 0.57 -73.70 -22.40
C LEU A 47 1.01 -73.04 -21.10
N GLY A 48 0.47 -73.55 -19.97
CA GLY A 48 0.83 -73.01 -18.65
C GLY A 48 2.31 -73.18 -18.30
N GLN A 49 2.93 -74.32 -18.65
CA GLN A 49 4.36 -74.56 -18.45
C GLN A 49 5.23 -73.67 -19.35
N LEU A 50 4.82 -73.48 -20.60
CA LEU A 50 5.56 -72.61 -21.54
C LEU A 50 5.56 -71.12 -21.11
N LEU A 51 4.44 -70.63 -20.59
CA LEU A 51 4.25 -69.27 -20.22
C LEU A 51 4.70 -68.92 -18.78
N LYS A 52 4.67 -69.92 -17.83
CA LYS A 52 5.13 -69.70 -16.43
C LYS A 52 6.57 -69.20 -16.28
N GLY A 53 7.47 -69.58 -17.21
CA GLY A 53 8.87 -69.15 -17.20
C GLY A 53 9.08 -67.70 -17.56
N HIS A 54 8.05 -66.98 -17.95
CA HIS A 54 8.15 -65.58 -18.47
C HIS A 54 7.54 -64.50 -17.53
N GLY A 55 7.21 -64.90 -16.29
CA GLY A 55 6.75 -63.92 -15.28
C GLY A 55 5.30 -63.45 -15.41
N TYR A 56 4.45 -64.22 -16.06
CA TYR A 56 3.01 -63.92 -16.21
C TYR A 56 2.16 -64.58 -15.11
N HIS A 57 1.11 -63.92 -14.67
CA HIS A 57 0.04 -64.55 -13.87
C HIS A 57 -0.94 -65.25 -14.76
N LEU A 58 -1.03 -66.60 -14.62
CA LEU A 58 -1.82 -67.42 -15.46
C LEU A 58 -3.06 -67.96 -14.74
N THR A 59 -4.24 -67.75 -15.33
CA THR A 59 -5.48 -68.39 -14.95
C THR A 59 -5.88 -69.37 -16.07
N CYS A 60 -6.11 -70.68 -15.75
CA CYS A 60 -6.45 -71.71 -16.74
C CYS A 60 -7.87 -72.21 -16.51
N VAL A 61 -8.69 -72.17 -17.52
CA VAL A 61 -10.09 -72.67 -17.47
C VAL A 61 -10.40 -73.61 -18.66
N GLY A 62 -11.18 -74.60 -18.41
CA GLY A 62 -11.52 -75.63 -19.43
C GLY A 62 -12.85 -75.41 -20.13
N THR A 63 -13.59 -74.36 -19.84
CA THR A 63 -14.92 -74.11 -20.40
C THR A 63 -15.16 -72.63 -20.67
N GLY A 64 -16.00 -72.33 -21.64
CA GLY A 64 -16.37 -70.93 -21.96
C GLY A 64 -17.15 -70.23 -20.82
N GLY A 65 -18.01 -71.00 -20.13
CA GLY A 65 -18.74 -70.45 -18.97
C GLY A 65 -17.82 -70.03 -17.81
N ALA A 66 -16.76 -70.85 -17.55
CA ALA A 66 -15.74 -70.47 -16.56
C ALA A 66 -14.92 -69.22 -17.01
N ALA A 67 -14.60 -69.15 -18.31
CA ALA A 67 -13.94 -67.96 -18.86
C ALA A 67 -14.79 -66.70 -18.68
N LEU A 68 -16.09 -66.74 -18.97
CA LEU A 68 -17.00 -65.61 -18.76
C LEU A 68 -17.10 -65.20 -17.30
N ALA A 69 -17.12 -66.19 -16.36
CA ALA A 69 -17.16 -65.92 -14.93
C ALA A 69 -15.90 -65.18 -14.45
N HIS A 70 -14.71 -65.58 -14.89
CA HIS A 70 -13.45 -64.94 -14.56
C HIS A 70 -13.33 -63.59 -15.22
N LEU A 71 -13.71 -63.39 -16.48
CA LEU A 71 -13.71 -62.11 -17.19
C LEU A 71 -14.68 -61.09 -16.58
N ALA A 72 -15.73 -61.54 -15.89
CA ALA A 72 -16.66 -60.68 -15.19
C ALA A 72 -16.13 -60.20 -13.83
N GLN A 73 -15.23 -60.96 -13.20
CA GLN A 73 -14.72 -60.67 -11.83
C GLN A 73 -13.29 -60.16 -11.79
N ASP A 74 -12.45 -60.64 -12.69
CA ASP A 74 -11.03 -60.38 -12.73
C ASP A 74 -10.63 -59.60 -13.99
N ARG A 75 -9.50 -58.88 -13.90
CA ARG A 75 -8.88 -58.22 -15.06
C ARG A 75 -7.81 -59.15 -15.66
N PHE A 76 -7.82 -59.25 -16.97
CA PHE A 76 -6.80 -59.94 -17.74
C PHE A 76 -6.26 -59.03 -18.84
N ASP A 77 -4.96 -59.14 -19.12
CA ASP A 77 -4.32 -58.38 -20.19
C ASP A 77 -4.44 -59.10 -21.53
N VAL A 78 -4.27 -60.43 -21.53
CA VAL A 78 -4.40 -61.26 -22.73
C VAL A 78 -5.23 -62.47 -22.42
N VAL A 79 -6.11 -62.84 -23.34
CA VAL A 79 -6.93 -64.11 -23.32
C VAL A 79 -6.50 -64.98 -24.46
N LEU A 80 -5.92 -66.15 -24.17
CA LEU A 80 -5.69 -67.21 -25.17
C LEU A 80 -6.91 -68.08 -25.17
N LEU A 81 -7.64 -68.10 -26.29
CA LEU A 81 -8.98 -68.66 -26.39
C LEU A 81 -9.07 -69.74 -27.47
N ASP A 82 -9.39 -70.97 -27.10
CA ASP A 82 -9.87 -71.97 -28.07
C ASP A 82 -11.31 -71.66 -28.50
N LEU A 83 -11.59 -71.77 -29.77
CA LEU A 83 -12.94 -71.58 -30.33
C LEU A 83 -13.86 -72.75 -30.06
N HIS A 84 -13.31 -73.94 -29.94
CA HIS A 84 -14.10 -75.18 -29.77
C HIS A 84 -14.12 -75.59 -28.29
N LEU A 85 -15.04 -75.01 -27.55
CA LEU A 85 -15.23 -75.29 -26.12
C LEU A 85 -16.50 -76.21 -25.95
N PRO A 86 -16.57 -77.08 -24.91
CA PRO A 86 -17.62 -78.05 -24.77
C PRO A 86 -18.99 -77.44 -24.40
N ASP A 87 -19.03 -76.26 -23.83
CA ASP A 87 -20.27 -75.67 -23.31
C ASP A 87 -20.72 -74.45 -24.12
N ILE A 88 -19.78 -73.53 -24.46
CA ILE A 88 -20.05 -72.25 -25.15
C ILE A 88 -19.02 -72.08 -26.26
N ASP A 89 -19.45 -71.70 -27.47
CA ASP A 89 -18.55 -71.36 -28.57
C ASP A 89 -17.63 -70.18 -28.18
N GLY A 90 -16.33 -70.33 -28.43
CA GLY A 90 -15.33 -69.27 -28.12
C GLY A 90 -15.65 -67.93 -28.75
N HIS A 91 -16.36 -67.89 -29.89
CA HIS A 91 -16.88 -66.65 -30.46
C HIS A 91 -17.80 -65.87 -29.51
N ARG A 92 -18.59 -66.56 -28.68
CA ARG A 92 -19.42 -65.88 -27.66
C ARG A 92 -18.60 -65.28 -26.52
N VAL A 93 -17.45 -65.89 -26.21
CA VAL A 93 -16.51 -65.28 -25.22
C VAL A 93 -15.93 -64.00 -25.78
N MET A 94 -15.58 -64.00 -27.08
CA MET A 94 -15.10 -62.73 -27.74
C MET A 94 -16.19 -61.68 -27.81
N ASP A 95 -17.42 -62.06 -28.18
CA ASP A 95 -18.55 -61.13 -28.21
C ASP A 95 -18.81 -60.52 -26.81
N PHE A 96 -18.70 -61.32 -25.74
CA PHE A 96 -18.84 -60.86 -24.35
C PHE A 96 -17.75 -59.86 -23.96
N ILE A 97 -16.48 -60.10 -24.31
CA ILE A 97 -15.36 -59.19 -24.07
C ILE A 97 -15.67 -57.85 -24.74
N LYS A 98 -16.13 -57.91 -26.00
CA LYS A 98 -16.47 -56.73 -26.79
C LYS A 98 -17.68 -55.96 -26.22
N ASP A 99 -18.79 -56.67 -25.95
CA ASP A 99 -20.04 -56.07 -25.47
C ASP A 99 -19.94 -55.48 -24.08
N LYS A 100 -19.10 -56.05 -23.24
CA LYS A 100 -18.80 -55.53 -21.90
C LYS A 100 -17.68 -54.50 -21.87
N GLY A 101 -17.02 -54.26 -22.99
CA GLY A 101 -15.90 -53.33 -23.09
C GLY A 101 -14.71 -53.73 -22.21
N ILE A 102 -14.47 -55.04 -22.06
CA ILE A 102 -13.36 -55.56 -21.28
C ILE A 102 -12.06 -55.26 -22.03
N ASP A 103 -11.15 -54.56 -21.37
CA ASP A 103 -9.86 -54.18 -21.93
C ASP A 103 -8.87 -55.34 -21.84
N ALA A 104 -9.04 -56.36 -22.70
CA ALA A 104 -8.20 -57.53 -22.81
C ALA A 104 -7.99 -57.90 -24.29
N ASP A 105 -6.73 -58.18 -24.66
CA ASP A 105 -6.39 -58.62 -26.01
C ASP A 105 -6.68 -60.16 -26.16
N VAL A 106 -7.42 -60.53 -27.20
CA VAL A 106 -7.77 -61.91 -27.42
C VAL A 106 -6.88 -62.52 -28.50
N ILE A 107 -6.16 -63.56 -28.16
CA ILE A 107 -5.42 -64.42 -29.11
C ILE A 107 -6.22 -65.71 -29.26
N VAL A 108 -6.73 -65.91 -30.45
CA VAL A 108 -7.52 -67.15 -30.75
C VAL A 108 -6.60 -68.30 -31.13
N ILE A 109 -6.84 -69.47 -30.55
CA ILE A 109 -6.12 -70.72 -30.84
C ILE A 109 -7.11 -71.70 -31.40
N SER A 110 -6.88 -72.24 -32.61
CA SER A 110 -7.82 -73.22 -33.23
C SER A 110 -7.12 -74.24 -34.09
N GLY A 111 -7.70 -75.47 -34.16
CA GLY A 111 -7.18 -76.59 -34.95
C GLY A 111 -7.75 -76.71 -36.36
N LYS A 112 -8.78 -75.93 -36.73
CA LYS A 112 -9.39 -76.05 -38.09
C LYS A 112 -8.59 -75.30 -39.15
N VAL A 113 -8.50 -75.92 -40.35
CA VAL A 113 -7.70 -75.43 -41.48
C VAL A 113 -8.41 -74.32 -42.31
N GLU A 114 -9.46 -73.70 -41.83
CA GLU A 114 -10.22 -72.74 -42.62
C GLU A 114 -9.68 -71.34 -42.39
N ILE A 115 -9.11 -70.74 -43.43
CA ILE A 115 -8.68 -69.36 -43.49
C ILE A 115 -9.83 -68.42 -43.08
N ASP A 116 -11.06 -68.81 -43.37
CA ASP A 116 -12.27 -68.05 -43.01
C ASP A 116 -12.50 -67.95 -41.49
N ALA A 117 -12.05 -68.90 -40.69
CA ALA A 117 -12.15 -68.88 -39.23
C ALA A 117 -11.19 -67.91 -38.61
N ALA A 118 -9.94 -67.77 -39.12
CA ALA A 118 -8.98 -66.80 -38.70
C ALA A 118 -9.42 -65.37 -39.06
N ILE A 119 -9.89 -65.16 -40.29
CA ILE A 119 -10.45 -63.88 -40.75
C ILE A 119 -11.69 -63.51 -39.94
N GLY A 120 -12.52 -64.46 -39.57
CA GLY A 120 -13.70 -64.30 -38.74
C GLY A 120 -13.36 -63.86 -37.34
N ALA A 121 -12.33 -64.38 -36.70
CA ALA A 121 -11.84 -64.01 -35.39
C ALA A 121 -11.25 -62.62 -35.39
N LEU A 122 -10.40 -62.25 -36.35
CA LEU A 122 -9.82 -60.95 -36.51
C LEU A 122 -10.90 -59.85 -36.76
N LYS A 123 -11.90 -60.15 -37.61
CA LYS A 123 -13.05 -59.24 -37.82
C LYS A 123 -13.90 -59.03 -36.57
N ARG A 124 -13.92 -59.96 -35.63
CA ARG A 124 -14.60 -59.81 -34.32
C ARG A 124 -13.77 -59.12 -33.26
N GLY A 125 -12.51 -58.77 -33.58
CA GLY A 125 -11.65 -58.05 -32.68
C GLY A 125 -10.61 -58.87 -31.95
N ALA A 126 -10.31 -60.09 -32.44
CA ALA A 126 -9.12 -60.80 -31.97
C ALA A 126 -7.87 -60.04 -32.31
N HIS A 127 -6.93 -59.96 -31.37
CA HIS A 127 -5.62 -59.32 -31.56
C HIS A 127 -4.77 -60.14 -32.54
N ASP A 128 -4.77 -61.46 -32.38
CA ASP A 128 -4.02 -62.36 -33.24
C ASP A 128 -4.67 -63.79 -33.25
N TYR A 129 -4.16 -64.63 -34.11
CA TYR A 129 -4.64 -66.00 -34.29
C TYR A 129 -3.48 -67.02 -34.35
N LEU A 130 -3.58 -68.15 -33.60
CA LEU A 130 -2.60 -69.22 -33.58
C LEU A 130 -3.24 -70.53 -34.05
N ARG A 131 -2.60 -71.17 -35.01
CA ARG A 131 -3.08 -72.44 -35.53
C ARG A 131 -2.48 -73.61 -34.79
N LYS A 132 -3.30 -74.60 -34.31
CA LYS A 132 -2.83 -75.88 -33.77
C LYS A 132 -2.46 -76.80 -34.92
N PRO A 133 -1.31 -77.51 -34.92
CA PRO A 133 -0.23 -77.42 -33.94
C PRO A 133 0.65 -76.16 -34.20
N TYR A 134 0.93 -75.40 -33.15
CA TYR A 134 1.83 -74.23 -33.16
C TYR A 134 3.18 -74.57 -32.52
N SER A 135 4.20 -73.92 -32.96
CA SER A 135 5.52 -73.99 -32.31
C SER A 135 5.58 -73.17 -31.01
N ARG A 136 6.52 -73.53 -30.11
CA ARG A 136 6.80 -72.75 -28.90
C ARG A 136 7.15 -71.33 -29.25
N GLU A 137 7.94 -71.12 -30.30
CA GLU A 137 8.40 -69.78 -30.71
C GLU A 137 7.24 -68.93 -31.23
N GLU A 138 6.32 -69.45 -32.02
CA GLU A 138 5.13 -68.74 -32.47
C GLU A 138 4.25 -68.28 -31.33
N LEU A 139 3.92 -69.20 -30.38
CA LEU A 139 3.12 -68.84 -29.22
C LEU A 139 3.76 -67.70 -28.42
N LEU A 140 5.05 -67.81 -28.05
CA LEU A 140 5.74 -66.82 -27.24
C LEU A 140 5.85 -65.50 -27.98
N LYS A 141 6.09 -65.53 -29.30
CA LYS A 141 6.17 -64.31 -30.12
C LYS A 141 4.83 -63.60 -30.20
N THR A 142 3.74 -64.32 -30.41
CA THR A 142 2.39 -63.72 -30.50
C THR A 142 1.96 -63.12 -29.16
N VAL A 143 2.18 -63.82 -28.05
CA VAL A 143 1.88 -63.31 -26.71
C VAL A 143 2.75 -62.10 -26.39
N ALA A 144 4.06 -62.17 -26.68
CA ALA A 144 4.98 -61.03 -26.45
C ALA A 144 4.59 -59.80 -27.25
N ASN A 145 4.20 -59.94 -28.51
CA ASN A 145 3.74 -58.85 -29.36
C ASN A 145 2.47 -58.16 -28.79
N ALA A 146 1.46 -58.97 -28.39
CA ALA A 146 0.24 -58.45 -27.78
C ALA A 146 0.56 -57.65 -26.50
N LEU A 147 1.38 -58.22 -25.62
CA LEU A 147 1.78 -57.53 -24.37
C LEU A 147 2.63 -56.29 -24.59
N GLN A 148 3.53 -56.29 -25.58
CA GLN A 148 4.34 -55.14 -25.94
C GLN A 148 3.46 -53.98 -26.47
N GLN A 149 2.53 -54.28 -27.37
CA GLN A 149 1.60 -53.28 -27.88
C GLN A 149 0.77 -52.67 -26.75
N ARG A 150 0.23 -53.52 -25.86
CA ARG A 150 -0.54 -53.10 -24.70
C ARG A 150 0.27 -52.17 -23.75
N ARG A 151 1.52 -52.52 -23.49
CA ARG A 151 2.43 -51.71 -22.68
C ARG A 151 2.65 -50.32 -23.30
N LEU A 152 2.82 -50.23 -24.63
CA LEU A 152 2.96 -48.96 -25.33
C LEU A 152 1.69 -48.10 -25.26
N GLU A 153 0.51 -48.74 -25.44
CA GLU A 153 -0.77 -48.03 -25.35
C GLU A 153 -1.05 -47.50 -23.95
N GLN A 154 -0.81 -48.33 -22.91
CA GLN A 154 -0.93 -47.88 -21.51
C GLN A 154 0.03 -46.76 -21.18
N GLY A 155 1.30 -46.84 -21.63
CA GLY A 155 2.30 -45.81 -21.48
C GLY A 155 1.88 -44.48 -22.10
N ASN A 156 1.41 -44.54 -23.35
CA ASN A 156 0.93 -43.34 -24.07
C ASN A 156 -0.29 -42.70 -23.39
N ARG A 157 -1.25 -43.48 -22.90
CA ARG A 157 -2.41 -42.98 -22.14
C ARG A 157 -1.98 -42.29 -20.85
N LEU A 158 -1.03 -42.88 -20.12
CA LEU A 158 -0.51 -42.30 -18.88
C LEU A 158 0.23 -40.95 -19.14
N ILE A 159 1.07 -40.92 -20.18
CA ILE A 159 1.78 -39.69 -20.58
C ILE A 159 0.79 -38.60 -20.99
N ALA A 160 -0.21 -38.93 -21.82
CA ALA A 160 -1.23 -37.97 -22.24
C ALA A 160 -2.01 -37.40 -21.04
N HIS A 161 -2.40 -38.25 -20.10
CA HIS A 161 -3.11 -37.84 -18.88
C HIS A 161 -2.23 -36.96 -17.98
N ARG A 162 -0.94 -37.32 -17.82
CA ARG A 162 0.02 -36.48 -17.05
C ARG A 162 0.23 -35.11 -17.70
N LEU A 163 0.36 -35.08 -19.04
CA LEU A 163 0.52 -33.84 -19.79
C LEU A 163 -0.71 -32.94 -19.64
N GLU A 164 -1.91 -33.48 -19.80
CA GLU A 164 -3.16 -32.75 -19.64
C GLU A 164 -3.32 -32.20 -18.21
N SER A 165 -3.03 -33.03 -17.21
CA SER A 165 -3.08 -32.60 -15.80
C SER A 165 -2.08 -31.53 -15.48
N SER A 166 -0.86 -31.65 -16.00
CA SER A 166 0.20 -30.66 -15.85
C SER A 166 -0.17 -29.33 -16.53
N GLU A 167 -0.70 -29.38 -17.76
CA GLU A 167 -1.16 -28.19 -18.47
C GLU A 167 -2.28 -27.46 -17.70
N LYS A 168 -3.27 -28.21 -17.21
CA LYS A 168 -4.35 -27.63 -16.38
C LYS A 168 -3.80 -26.97 -15.11
N MET A 169 -2.85 -27.62 -14.44
CA MET A 169 -2.21 -27.08 -13.24
C MET A 169 -1.43 -25.78 -13.55
N TYR A 170 -0.60 -25.79 -14.60
CA TYR A 170 0.12 -24.57 -15.01
C TYR A 170 -0.82 -23.43 -15.35
N ARG A 171 -1.88 -23.69 -16.11
CA ARG A 171 -2.89 -22.68 -16.46
C ARG A 171 -3.56 -22.11 -15.21
N TYR A 172 -3.95 -22.98 -14.28
CA TYR A 172 -4.53 -22.54 -13.00
C TYR A 172 -3.57 -21.64 -12.20
N LEU A 173 -2.30 -22.03 -12.07
CA LEU A 173 -1.29 -21.24 -11.33
C LEU A 173 -1.08 -19.85 -11.97
N VAL A 174 -1.04 -19.76 -13.28
CA VAL A 174 -0.84 -18.51 -13.99
C VAL A 174 -2.09 -17.62 -13.93
N ASP A 175 -3.29 -18.17 -14.12
CA ASP A 175 -4.53 -17.39 -14.11
C ASP A 175 -4.97 -16.99 -12.68
N SER A 176 -4.60 -17.76 -11.65
CA SER A 176 -4.83 -17.40 -10.24
C SER A 176 -3.82 -16.41 -9.66
N SER A 177 -2.78 -16.06 -10.41
CA SER A 177 -1.78 -15.08 -9.96
C SER A 177 -2.43 -13.72 -9.66
N PRO A 178 -2.09 -13.07 -8.53
CA PRO A 178 -2.55 -11.72 -8.23
C PRO A 178 -1.93 -10.64 -9.14
N ASP A 179 -0.83 -10.97 -9.81
CA ASP A 179 -0.10 -10.08 -10.70
C ASP A 179 -0.45 -10.36 -12.17
N ILE A 180 -0.30 -9.35 -13.02
CA ILE A 180 -0.38 -9.49 -14.47
C ILE A 180 0.81 -10.33 -14.94
N ILE A 181 0.55 -11.42 -15.66
CA ILE A 181 1.57 -12.23 -16.33
C ILE A 181 1.35 -12.14 -17.83
N TYR A 182 2.41 -11.81 -18.55
CA TYR A 182 2.34 -11.66 -20.00
C TYR A 182 3.60 -12.15 -20.70
N THR A 183 3.43 -12.50 -21.98
CA THR A 183 4.56 -12.69 -22.90
C THR A 183 4.38 -11.82 -24.13
N LEU A 184 5.51 -11.37 -24.67
CA LEU A 184 5.59 -10.60 -25.91
C LEU A 184 6.45 -11.38 -26.93
N ASP A 185 6.13 -11.21 -28.20
CA ASP A 185 7.00 -11.64 -29.29
C ASP A 185 8.22 -10.71 -29.49
N ARG A 186 9.00 -10.96 -30.54
CA ARG A 186 10.18 -10.16 -30.90
C ARG A 186 9.84 -8.71 -31.22
N ASP A 187 8.62 -8.47 -31.67
CA ASP A 187 8.14 -7.15 -32.09
C ASP A 187 7.40 -6.40 -30.97
N GLY A 188 7.35 -6.97 -29.75
CA GLY A 188 6.69 -6.36 -28.60
C GLY A 188 5.17 -6.54 -28.60
N ARG A 189 4.64 -7.53 -29.33
CA ARG A 189 3.22 -7.83 -29.35
C ARG A 189 2.88 -8.92 -28.33
N PHE A 190 1.75 -8.78 -27.67
CA PHE A 190 1.28 -9.78 -26.69
C PHE A 190 1.03 -11.13 -27.36
N THR A 191 1.67 -12.18 -26.89
CA THR A 191 1.44 -13.57 -27.28
C THR A 191 0.67 -14.34 -26.22
N PHE A 192 0.74 -13.90 -24.98
CA PHE A 192 -0.01 -14.44 -23.84
C PHE A 192 -0.31 -13.36 -22.82
N VAL A 193 -1.46 -13.44 -22.18
CA VAL A 193 -1.84 -12.67 -20.97
C VAL A 193 -2.70 -13.57 -20.09
N ASN A 194 -2.53 -13.48 -18.75
CA ASN A 194 -3.37 -14.19 -17.80
C ASN A 194 -4.72 -13.45 -17.57
N ASP A 195 -5.64 -14.10 -16.86
CA ASP A 195 -6.97 -13.53 -16.57
C ASP A 195 -6.88 -12.25 -15.72
N ARG A 196 -5.85 -12.13 -14.89
CA ARG A 196 -5.60 -10.93 -14.08
C ARG A 196 -5.36 -9.69 -14.95
N ALA A 197 -4.62 -9.83 -16.05
CA ALA A 197 -4.43 -8.75 -17.02
C ALA A 197 -5.76 -8.27 -17.60
N CYS A 198 -6.64 -9.20 -17.98
CA CYS A 198 -7.96 -8.87 -18.52
C CYS A 198 -8.83 -8.14 -17.50
N GLN A 199 -8.84 -8.58 -16.23
CA GLN A 199 -9.61 -7.97 -15.15
C GLN A 199 -9.15 -6.55 -14.82
N LEU A 200 -7.84 -6.32 -14.74
CA LEU A 200 -7.28 -5.03 -14.37
C LEU A 200 -7.34 -4.02 -15.50
N LEU A 201 -6.99 -4.43 -16.72
CA LEU A 201 -6.94 -3.54 -17.88
C LEU A 201 -8.32 -3.34 -18.54
N GLY A 202 -9.28 -4.24 -18.31
CA GLY A 202 -10.62 -4.16 -18.87
C GLY A 202 -10.72 -4.58 -20.33
N TYR A 203 -9.73 -5.30 -20.84
CA TYR A 203 -9.71 -5.85 -22.21
C TYR A 203 -9.89 -7.36 -22.16
N THR A 204 -10.53 -7.91 -23.17
CA THR A 204 -10.56 -9.37 -23.35
C THR A 204 -9.20 -9.88 -23.84
N ARG A 205 -8.89 -11.14 -23.56
CA ARG A 205 -7.65 -11.79 -24.03
C ARG A 205 -7.51 -11.68 -25.57
N ARG A 206 -8.61 -11.81 -26.30
CA ARG A 206 -8.62 -11.70 -27.76
C ARG A 206 -8.27 -10.30 -28.26
N GLU A 207 -8.62 -9.26 -27.53
CA GLU A 207 -8.30 -7.88 -27.86
C GLU A 207 -6.84 -7.52 -27.56
N LEU A 208 -6.21 -8.18 -26.59
CA LEU A 208 -4.82 -7.93 -26.20
C LEU A 208 -3.83 -8.69 -27.05
N ILE A 209 -4.11 -9.97 -27.38
CA ILE A 209 -3.19 -10.80 -28.19
C ILE A 209 -2.96 -10.15 -29.56
N GLY A 210 -1.70 -10.05 -29.95
CA GLY A 210 -1.24 -9.42 -31.19
C GLY A 210 -1.13 -7.89 -31.13
N ARG A 211 -1.64 -7.22 -30.07
CA ARG A 211 -1.40 -5.78 -29.88
C ARG A 211 0.01 -5.50 -29.36
N HIS A 212 0.58 -4.40 -29.77
CA HIS A 212 1.86 -3.93 -29.25
C HIS A 212 1.70 -3.32 -27.86
N TYR A 213 2.62 -3.60 -26.94
CA TYR A 213 2.55 -3.14 -25.53
C TYR A 213 2.40 -1.61 -25.40
N ALA A 214 2.98 -0.84 -26.30
CA ALA A 214 2.95 0.63 -26.27
C ALA A 214 1.53 1.23 -26.30
N VAL A 215 0.54 0.50 -26.82
CA VAL A 215 -0.86 0.96 -26.86
C VAL A 215 -1.47 1.06 -25.45
N LEU A 216 -0.94 0.30 -24.51
CA LEU A 216 -1.41 0.30 -23.13
C LEU A 216 -0.59 1.25 -22.23
N VAL A 217 0.56 1.74 -22.67
CA VAL A 217 1.43 2.61 -21.87
C VAL A 217 0.99 4.07 -22.06
N HIS A 218 0.89 4.79 -20.94
CA HIS A 218 0.58 6.22 -20.93
C HIS A 218 1.57 7.01 -21.79
N GLU A 219 1.11 8.06 -22.47
CA GLU A 219 1.92 8.83 -23.44
C GLU A 219 3.27 9.29 -22.87
N ASP A 220 3.28 9.85 -21.66
CA ASP A 220 4.51 10.34 -21.01
C ASP A 220 5.53 9.23 -20.69
N ASP A 221 5.08 7.98 -20.57
CA ASP A 221 5.94 6.84 -20.19
C ASP A 221 6.34 5.98 -21.39
N GLN A 222 5.83 6.28 -22.59
CA GLN A 222 6.14 5.49 -23.81
C GLN A 222 7.62 5.46 -24.16
N GLU A 223 8.30 6.58 -24.04
CA GLU A 223 9.74 6.66 -24.32
C GLU A 223 10.54 5.82 -23.32
N ARG A 224 10.18 5.92 -22.03
CA ARG A 224 10.76 5.10 -20.97
C ARG A 224 10.48 3.62 -21.16
N ALA A 225 9.23 3.26 -21.53
CA ALA A 225 8.86 1.88 -21.82
C ALA A 225 9.65 1.32 -23.01
N ARG A 226 9.81 2.10 -24.10
CA ARG A 226 10.61 1.72 -25.27
C ARG A 226 12.04 1.40 -24.84
N HIS A 227 12.69 2.28 -24.11
CA HIS A 227 14.05 2.06 -23.61
C HIS A 227 14.15 0.78 -22.76
N VAL A 228 13.21 0.57 -21.85
CA VAL A 228 13.15 -0.61 -20.99
C VAL A 228 12.97 -1.91 -21.78
N PHE A 229 12.16 -1.91 -22.85
CA PHE A 229 11.92 -3.11 -23.65
C PHE A 229 12.98 -3.32 -24.76
N ASP A 230 13.56 -2.27 -25.33
CA ASP A 230 14.60 -2.37 -26.35
C ASP A 230 15.95 -2.80 -25.79
N GLU A 231 16.33 -2.35 -24.60
CA GLU A 231 17.59 -2.76 -23.94
C GLU A 231 17.68 -4.26 -23.65
N ARG A 232 16.57 -4.97 -23.64
CA ARG A 232 16.52 -6.40 -23.35
C ARG A 232 16.72 -7.30 -24.53
N ARG A 233 16.64 -6.76 -25.74
CA ARG A 233 16.95 -7.49 -26.95
C ARG A 233 18.44 -7.80 -27.06
N ALA A 234 19.28 -7.19 -26.23
CA ALA A 234 20.73 -7.25 -26.29
C ALA A 234 21.42 -7.83 -25.04
N GLY A 235 20.91 -8.92 -24.42
CA GLY A 235 21.62 -9.65 -23.38
C GLY A 235 20.82 -10.01 -22.11
N GLU A 236 21.48 -10.50 -21.07
CA GLU A 236 20.93 -11.00 -19.80
C GLU A 236 20.31 -9.91 -18.88
N ARG A 237 20.10 -8.69 -19.33
CA ARG A 237 19.61 -7.58 -18.53
C ARG A 237 18.11 -7.67 -18.30
N ALA A 238 17.70 -8.22 -17.18
CA ALA A 238 16.33 -8.16 -16.69
C ALA A 238 15.98 -6.75 -16.22
N ALA A 239 14.84 -6.18 -16.63
CA ALA A 239 14.30 -5.01 -15.95
C ALA A 239 13.67 -5.45 -14.63
N ARG A 240 14.01 -4.76 -13.55
CA ARG A 240 13.49 -5.03 -12.23
C ARG A 240 12.83 -3.79 -11.67
N ASN A 241 11.59 -3.96 -11.17
CA ASN A 241 10.83 -2.90 -10.49
C ASN A 241 10.72 -1.60 -11.30
N VAL A 242 10.52 -1.70 -12.60
CA VAL A 242 10.29 -0.52 -13.44
C VAL A 242 8.85 -0.09 -13.29
N GLU A 243 8.62 1.12 -12.81
CA GLU A 243 7.29 1.68 -12.69
C GLU A 243 6.89 2.40 -13.97
N LEU A 244 5.71 2.04 -14.51
CA LEU A 244 5.10 2.66 -15.68
C LEU A 244 3.60 2.87 -15.43
N ARG A 245 3.04 3.92 -16.02
CA ARG A 245 1.61 4.13 -16.09
C ARG A 245 1.04 3.42 -17.30
N VAL A 246 -0.03 2.67 -17.10
CA VAL A 246 -0.76 1.98 -18.16
C VAL A 246 -2.22 2.39 -18.17
N GLU A 247 -2.82 2.45 -19.35
CA GLU A 247 -4.21 2.82 -19.54
C GLU A 247 -5.12 1.60 -19.40
N CYS A 248 -6.14 1.72 -18.58
CA CYS A 248 -7.22 0.75 -18.45
C CYS A 248 -8.53 1.33 -18.99
N ARG A 249 -9.48 0.48 -19.39
CA ARG A 249 -10.79 0.93 -19.86
C ARG A 249 -11.59 1.58 -18.73
N ALA A 250 -12.38 2.58 -19.08
CA ALA A 250 -13.45 3.11 -18.23
C ALA A 250 -14.41 1.96 -17.85
N GLY A 251 -14.82 1.90 -16.57
CA GLY A 251 -15.68 0.82 -16.06
C GLY A 251 -14.92 -0.36 -15.43
N THR A 252 -13.58 -0.35 -15.42
CA THR A 252 -12.81 -1.28 -14.60
C THR A 252 -12.94 -0.96 -13.11
N ARG A 253 -12.70 -1.95 -12.24
CA ARG A 253 -12.66 -1.72 -10.79
C ARG A 253 -11.65 -0.64 -10.41
N HIS A 254 -10.52 -0.58 -11.10
CA HIS A 254 -9.51 0.46 -10.91
C HIS A 254 -10.07 1.84 -11.24
N ALA A 255 -10.70 2.00 -12.42
CA ALA A 255 -11.26 3.28 -12.84
C ALA A 255 -12.34 3.78 -11.86
N HIS A 256 -13.18 2.88 -11.32
CA HIS A 256 -14.18 3.22 -10.30
C HIS A 256 -13.58 3.61 -8.96
N LEU A 257 -12.60 2.84 -8.47
CA LEU A 257 -11.98 3.09 -7.17
C LEU A 257 -11.16 4.38 -7.14
N PHE A 258 -10.57 4.73 -8.27
CA PHE A 258 -9.59 5.80 -8.32
C PHE A 258 -10.02 7.00 -9.17
N ASN A 259 -11.19 6.92 -9.78
CA ASN A 259 -11.70 7.93 -10.73
C ASN A 259 -10.65 8.29 -11.80
N SER A 260 -9.90 7.28 -12.27
CA SER A 260 -8.80 7.42 -13.23
C SER A 260 -8.67 6.16 -14.08
N THR A 261 -8.48 6.33 -15.38
CA THR A 261 -8.14 5.25 -16.30
C THR A 261 -6.65 4.90 -16.33
N SER A 262 -5.81 5.72 -15.69
CA SER A 262 -4.36 5.49 -15.60
C SER A 262 -4.00 4.72 -14.35
N MET A 263 -3.38 3.55 -14.51
CA MET A 263 -2.95 2.63 -13.45
C MET A 263 -1.42 2.56 -13.41
N THR A 264 -0.82 2.71 -12.22
CA THR A 264 0.63 2.53 -12.07
C THR A 264 0.96 1.08 -11.80
N ILE A 265 1.79 0.50 -12.67
CA ILE A 265 2.31 -0.85 -12.51
C ILE A 265 3.81 -0.83 -12.20
N SER A 266 4.26 -1.78 -11.38
CA SER A 266 5.67 -2.13 -11.23
C SER A 266 5.93 -3.40 -12.01
N LEU A 267 6.78 -3.34 -13.02
CA LEU A 267 7.03 -4.47 -13.90
C LEU A 267 8.44 -5.05 -13.76
N ASN A 268 8.49 -6.37 -13.84
CA ASN A 268 9.70 -7.16 -14.04
C ASN A 268 9.55 -7.91 -15.37
N ALA A 269 10.60 -7.91 -16.18
CA ALA A 269 10.53 -8.61 -17.44
C ALA A 269 11.90 -9.16 -17.84
N ILE A 270 11.90 -10.33 -18.47
CA ILE A 270 13.07 -11.13 -18.82
C ILE A 270 12.95 -11.54 -20.30
N GLY A 271 14.06 -11.48 -21.03
CA GLY A 271 14.11 -12.00 -22.40
C GLY A 271 14.04 -13.52 -22.41
N MET A 272 13.17 -14.07 -23.24
CA MET A 272 13.08 -15.51 -23.50
C MET A 272 14.00 -15.87 -24.67
N HIS A 273 14.81 -16.94 -24.51
CA HIS A 273 15.75 -17.40 -25.51
C HIS A 273 15.59 -18.90 -25.74
N LEU A 274 15.63 -19.32 -27.00
CA LEU A 274 15.73 -20.74 -27.35
C LEU A 274 17.20 -21.11 -27.48
N ALA A 275 17.59 -22.22 -26.87
CA ALA A 275 18.91 -22.82 -27.04
C ALA A 275 19.11 -23.21 -28.52
N GLY A 276 20.15 -22.70 -29.16
CA GLY A 276 20.53 -23.06 -30.53
C GLY A 276 21.19 -24.44 -30.57
N GLN A 277 21.29 -25.03 -31.78
CA GLN A 277 21.94 -26.33 -32.01
C GLN A 277 23.47 -26.34 -31.77
N ALA A 278 24.10 -25.16 -31.62
CA ALA A 278 25.52 -25.04 -31.28
C ALA A 278 25.73 -24.41 -29.92
N PRO A 279 26.76 -24.82 -29.14
CA PRO A 279 27.10 -24.23 -27.86
C PRO A 279 27.33 -22.71 -27.97
N GLY A 280 26.56 -21.91 -27.23
CA GLY A 280 26.66 -20.44 -27.20
C GLY A 280 25.76 -19.69 -28.18
N GLN A 281 25.00 -20.36 -29.04
CA GLN A 281 23.95 -19.72 -29.87
C GLN A 281 22.60 -19.79 -29.14
N SER A 282 22.12 -18.64 -28.66
CA SER A 282 20.74 -18.49 -28.19
C SER A 282 20.01 -17.50 -29.08
N SER A 283 18.80 -17.86 -29.53
CA SER A 283 17.95 -16.98 -30.32
C SER A 283 16.89 -16.35 -29.43
N PHE A 284 16.87 -15.03 -29.34
CA PHE A 284 15.79 -14.31 -28.66
C PHE A 284 14.45 -14.59 -29.34
N ILE A 285 13.46 -15.03 -28.58
CA ILE A 285 12.12 -15.37 -29.08
C ILE A 285 11.04 -14.41 -28.59
N GLY A 286 11.31 -13.64 -27.54
CA GLY A 286 10.33 -12.72 -26.97
C GLY A 286 10.65 -12.33 -25.53
N THR A 287 9.71 -11.73 -24.87
CA THR A 287 9.84 -11.26 -23.48
C THR A 287 8.76 -11.91 -22.60
N TYR A 288 9.16 -12.42 -21.46
CA TYR A 288 8.25 -12.78 -20.35
C TYR A 288 8.25 -11.66 -19.32
N GLY A 289 7.09 -11.27 -18.82
CA GLY A 289 7.00 -10.22 -17.82
C GLY A 289 5.90 -10.47 -16.79
N ILE A 290 6.15 -9.92 -15.60
CA ILE A 290 5.19 -9.83 -14.51
C ILE A 290 5.02 -8.35 -14.18
N ALA A 291 3.76 -7.90 -14.08
CA ALA A 291 3.45 -6.53 -13.70
C ALA A 291 2.45 -6.52 -12.54
N ARG A 292 2.79 -5.80 -11.49
CA ARG A 292 1.99 -5.64 -10.27
C ARG A 292 1.35 -4.27 -10.25
N ASP A 293 0.05 -4.18 -9.99
CA ASP A 293 -0.62 -2.92 -9.69
C ASP A 293 -0.12 -2.37 -8.35
N VAL A 294 0.53 -1.20 -8.40
CA VAL A 294 1.06 -0.49 -7.22
C VAL A 294 0.33 0.82 -6.96
N SER A 295 -0.79 1.07 -7.64
CA SER A 295 -1.54 2.33 -7.55
C SER A 295 -1.99 2.66 -6.13
N SER A 296 -2.52 1.67 -5.40
CA SER A 296 -2.93 1.85 -4.00
C SER A 296 -1.75 2.19 -3.10
N ARG A 297 -0.61 1.52 -3.31
CA ARG A 297 0.63 1.79 -2.55
C ARG A 297 1.13 3.21 -2.83
N LYS A 298 1.21 3.61 -4.09
CA LYS A 298 1.66 4.96 -4.48
C LYS A 298 0.80 6.07 -3.88
N ARG A 299 -0.52 5.92 -3.95
CA ARG A 299 -1.42 6.90 -3.33
C ARG A 299 -1.30 6.96 -1.82
N ALA A 300 -1.11 5.81 -1.16
CA ALA A 300 -0.85 5.79 0.27
C ALA A 300 0.48 6.51 0.60
N GLU A 301 1.53 6.29 -0.18
CA GLU A 301 2.81 6.99 -0.06
C GLU A 301 2.64 8.50 -0.27
N GLU A 302 1.88 8.93 -1.29
CA GLU A 302 1.55 10.33 -1.56
C GLU A 302 0.73 10.96 -0.42
N LEU A 303 -0.27 10.25 0.09
CA LEU A 303 -1.07 10.71 1.23
C LEU A 303 -0.22 10.85 2.50
N ILE A 304 0.63 9.86 2.78
CA ILE A 304 1.56 9.91 3.94
C ILE A 304 2.51 11.09 3.78
N TYR A 305 3.08 11.29 2.58
CA TYR A 305 3.93 12.44 2.29
C TYR A 305 3.17 13.75 2.50
N HIS A 306 1.95 13.85 1.96
CA HIS A 306 1.11 15.03 2.12
C HIS A 306 0.81 15.32 3.59
N GLN A 307 0.40 14.30 4.37
CA GLN A 307 0.17 14.45 5.81
C GLN A 307 1.43 14.80 6.61
N ALA A 308 2.59 14.29 6.20
CA ALA A 308 3.86 14.61 6.86
C ALA A 308 4.32 16.06 6.66
N TYR A 309 3.93 16.69 5.56
CA TYR A 309 4.44 18.00 5.13
C TYR A 309 3.38 19.09 4.96
N HIS A 310 2.09 18.74 4.93
CA HIS A 310 0.99 19.69 4.79
C HIS A 310 -0.01 19.61 5.93
N ASP A 311 -0.67 20.72 6.21
CA ASP A 311 -1.84 20.80 7.09
C ASP A 311 -3.07 20.31 6.36
N ILE A 312 -3.77 19.31 6.92
CA ILE A 312 -4.90 18.64 6.26
C ILE A 312 -6.09 19.58 6.04
N LEU A 313 -6.29 20.55 6.94
CA LEU A 313 -7.44 21.45 6.87
C LEU A 313 -7.27 22.51 5.77
N THR A 314 -6.09 23.11 5.70
CA THR A 314 -5.84 24.29 4.85
C THR A 314 -5.01 23.98 3.59
N ASP A 315 -4.50 22.77 3.46
CA ASP A 315 -3.58 22.34 2.40
C ASP A 315 -2.27 23.15 2.32
N LEU A 316 -2.00 23.97 3.34
CA LEU A 316 -0.77 24.72 3.45
C LEU A 316 0.39 23.84 3.94
N PRO A 317 1.64 24.19 3.68
CA PRO A 317 2.79 23.65 4.38
C PRO A 317 2.55 23.60 5.90
N ASN A 318 2.89 22.47 6.53
CA ASN A 318 2.87 22.35 7.97
C ASN A 318 4.20 22.85 8.58
N ARG A 319 4.33 22.75 9.90
CA ARG A 319 5.53 23.14 10.65
C ARG A 319 6.81 22.50 10.11
N THR A 320 6.74 21.22 9.72
CA THR A 320 7.91 20.48 9.23
C THR A 320 8.41 21.02 7.89
N LEU A 321 7.50 21.15 6.91
CA LEU A 321 7.85 21.70 5.60
C LEU A 321 8.25 23.18 5.67
N PHE A 322 7.65 23.94 6.59
CA PHE A 322 8.03 25.33 6.83
C PHE A 322 9.49 25.46 7.28
N LYS A 323 9.90 24.67 8.30
CA LYS A 323 11.29 24.68 8.79
C LYS A 323 12.29 24.28 7.71
N ASP A 324 11.96 23.31 6.88
CA ASP A 324 12.80 22.88 5.76
C ASP A 324 12.98 24.02 4.74
N ARG A 325 11.87 24.66 4.32
CA ARG A 325 11.91 25.79 3.39
C ARG A 325 12.64 27.01 3.97
N LEU A 326 12.44 27.32 5.25
CA LEU A 326 13.16 28.39 5.93
C LEU A 326 14.66 28.08 5.96
N GLY A 327 15.08 26.86 6.26
CA GLY A 327 16.47 26.44 6.22
C GLY A 327 17.11 26.63 4.85
N LEU A 328 16.41 26.24 3.78
CA LEU A 328 16.87 26.46 2.40
C LEU A 328 16.99 27.95 2.08
N ALA A 329 15.98 28.76 2.47
CA ALA A 329 16.00 30.21 2.26
C ALA A 329 17.17 30.89 3.02
N MET A 330 17.43 30.50 4.26
CA MET A 330 18.56 30.98 5.05
C MET A 330 19.92 30.67 4.41
N HIS A 331 20.08 29.42 3.91
CA HIS A 331 21.29 29.03 3.17
C HIS A 331 21.51 29.87 1.91
N GLN A 332 20.44 30.19 1.18
CA GLN A 332 20.50 31.04 0.00
C GLN A 332 20.81 32.50 0.37
N ALA A 333 20.12 33.04 1.39
CA ALA A 333 20.34 34.37 1.89
C ALA A 333 21.81 34.58 2.37
N ARG A 334 22.36 33.62 3.11
CA ARG A 334 23.77 33.63 3.53
C ARG A 334 24.75 33.70 2.36
N ARG A 335 24.50 32.88 1.30
CA ARG A 335 25.34 32.90 0.09
C ARG A 335 25.29 34.23 -0.65
N LYS A 336 24.08 34.82 -0.76
CA LYS A 336 23.84 36.09 -1.48
C LYS A 336 24.11 37.33 -0.62
N ARG A 337 24.35 37.20 0.68
CA ARG A 337 24.39 38.28 1.68
C ARG A 337 23.11 39.10 1.65
N ALA A 338 21.98 38.44 1.51
CA ALA A 338 20.65 39.05 1.45
C ALA A 338 19.91 38.84 2.77
N GLU A 339 18.91 39.65 3.00
CA GLU A 339 17.99 39.55 4.14
C GLU A 339 16.77 38.71 3.75
N LEU A 340 16.18 38.02 4.73
CA LEU A 340 14.86 37.40 4.64
C LEU A 340 14.04 37.77 5.89
N ALA A 341 12.71 37.72 5.77
CA ALA A 341 11.83 37.87 6.94
C ALA A 341 11.05 36.59 7.23
N VAL A 342 10.87 36.37 8.53
CA VAL A 342 9.92 35.40 9.08
C VAL A 342 8.81 36.18 9.77
N MET A 343 7.55 35.84 9.45
CA MET A 343 6.39 36.39 10.15
C MET A 343 5.69 35.29 10.92
N PHE A 344 5.25 35.61 12.13
CA PHE A 344 4.35 34.78 12.93
C PHE A 344 3.02 35.54 13.05
N ILE A 345 1.93 34.86 12.70
CA ILE A 345 0.58 35.45 12.63
C ILE A 345 -0.35 34.62 13.49
N ASP A 346 -1.14 35.30 14.32
CA ASP A 346 -2.20 34.69 15.14
C ASP A 346 -3.52 35.44 14.91
N LEU A 347 -4.61 34.71 14.75
CA LEU A 347 -5.92 35.30 14.51
C LEU A 347 -6.56 35.74 15.83
N ASP A 348 -6.76 37.03 15.96
CA ASP A 348 -7.32 37.61 17.20
C ASP A 348 -8.74 37.11 17.47
N ARG A 349 -8.98 36.59 18.69
CA ARG A 349 -10.30 36.11 19.15
C ARG A 349 -10.88 34.94 18.36
N PHE A 350 -10.08 34.16 17.64
CA PHE A 350 -10.54 32.99 16.90
C PHE A 350 -11.30 32.00 17.80
N LYS A 351 -10.87 31.83 19.05
CA LYS A 351 -11.58 31.02 20.05
C LYS A 351 -13.04 31.45 20.23
N LEU A 352 -13.33 32.75 20.20
CA LEU A 352 -14.70 33.25 20.32
C LEU A 352 -15.57 32.79 19.15
N VAL A 353 -15.01 32.74 17.94
CA VAL A 353 -15.71 32.21 16.76
C VAL A 353 -16.06 30.74 16.95
N ASN A 354 -15.09 29.93 17.42
CA ASN A 354 -15.34 28.53 17.75
C ASN A 354 -16.41 28.34 18.84
N ASP A 355 -16.31 29.12 19.91
CA ASP A 355 -17.23 29.03 21.05
C ASP A 355 -18.67 29.48 20.67
N THR A 356 -18.79 30.38 19.66
CA THR A 356 -20.09 30.94 19.25
C THR A 356 -20.73 30.19 18.09
N LEU A 357 -19.95 29.83 17.05
CA LEU A 357 -20.44 29.23 15.79
C LEU A 357 -20.06 27.74 15.65
N GLY A 358 -19.26 27.21 16.56
CA GLY A 358 -18.79 25.83 16.54
C GLY A 358 -17.54 25.62 15.69
N HIS A 359 -16.83 24.50 15.96
CA HIS A 359 -15.55 24.18 15.34
C HIS A 359 -15.61 24.05 13.81
N VAL A 360 -16.74 23.58 13.25
CA VAL A 360 -16.89 23.43 11.80
C VAL A 360 -16.80 24.78 11.09
N LYS A 361 -17.41 25.82 11.68
CA LYS A 361 -17.32 27.20 11.14
C LYS A 361 -15.96 27.82 11.38
N GLY A 362 -15.29 27.48 12.47
CA GLY A 362 -13.90 27.85 12.69
C GLY A 362 -12.95 27.25 11.65
N ASP A 363 -13.16 25.98 11.28
CA ASP A 363 -12.39 25.32 10.23
C ASP A 363 -12.60 25.98 8.86
N GLU A 364 -13.86 26.33 8.52
CA GLU A 364 -14.18 27.07 7.30
C GLU A 364 -13.51 28.45 7.27
N LEU A 365 -13.52 29.16 8.40
CA LEU A 365 -12.83 30.45 8.52
C LEU A 365 -11.31 30.29 8.29
N LEU A 366 -10.68 29.27 8.87
CA LEU A 366 -9.24 29.00 8.68
C LEU A 366 -8.90 28.72 7.20
N GLN A 367 -9.75 27.99 6.49
CA GLN A 367 -9.57 27.75 5.05
C GLN A 367 -9.69 29.05 4.23
N GLN A 368 -10.68 29.90 4.54
CA GLN A 368 -10.85 31.19 3.87
C GLN A 368 -9.69 32.14 4.19
N VAL A 369 -9.22 32.19 5.44
CA VAL A 369 -8.02 32.95 5.85
C VAL A 369 -6.79 32.48 5.08
N ALA A 370 -6.55 31.17 5.01
CA ALA A 370 -5.43 30.60 4.27
C ALA A 370 -5.46 31.03 2.79
N GLY A 371 -6.63 31.00 2.16
CA GLY A 371 -6.84 31.48 0.79
C GLY A 371 -6.47 32.95 0.62
N ARG A 372 -7.02 33.85 1.48
CA ARG A 372 -6.75 35.28 1.42
C ARG A 372 -5.28 35.65 1.66
N LEU A 373 -4.62 34.97 2.61
CA LEU A 373 -3.20 35.20 2.86
C LEU A 373 -2.35 34.74 1.67
N LYS A 374 -2.70 33.61 1.04
CA LYS A 374 -2.00 33.06 -0.13
C LYS A 374 -2.07 34.01 -1.33
N GLU A 375 -3.20 34.68 -1.55
CA GLU A 375 -3.37 35.66 -2.63
C GLU A 375 -2.48 36.90 -2.48
N CYS A 376 -2.03 37.18 -1.27
CA CYS A 376 -1.15 38.34 -0.97
C CYS A 376 0.32 38.06 -1.28
N LEU A 377 0.69 36.80 -1.46
CA LEU A 377 2.07 36.33 -1.55
C LEU A 377 2.50 36.08 -3.01
N ARG A 378 3.78 36.28 -3.29
CA ARG A 378 4.41 35.96 -4.56
C ARG A 378 4.86 34.48 -4.61
N LYS A 379 5.15 33.96 -5.79
CA LYS A 379 5.50 32.54 -6.01
C LYS A 379 6.71 32.04 -5.21
N GLY A 380 7.59 32.91 -4.76
CA GLY A 380 8.77 32.55 -3.95
C GLY A 380 8.51 32.50 -2.45
N ASP A 381 7.44 33.13 -1.98
CA ASP A 381 7.12 33.19 -0.56
C ASP A 381 6.49 31.88 -0.07
N THR A 382 6.65 31.57 1.21
CA THR A 382 6.06 30.37 1.82
C THR A 382 5.11 30.76 2.93
N LEU A 383 3.84 30.37 2.80
CA LEU A 383 2.83 30.42 3.86
C LEU A 383 2.67 29.02 4.43
N ALA A 384 2.61 28.91 5.76
CA ALA A 384 2.39 27.66 6.48
C ALA A 384 1.43 27.85 7.65
N ARG A 385 0.76 26.77 8.06
CA ARG A 385 -0.02 26.75 9.31
C ARG A 385 0.72 25.90 10.34
N GLN A 386 0.92 26.46 11.55
CA GLN A 386 1.62 25.78 12.65
C GLN A 386 0.70 24.88 13.45
N GLY A 387 -0.58 25.24 13.49
CA GLY A 387 -1.67 24.57 14.23
C GLY A 387 -2.64 25.61 14.79
N GLY A 388 -3.85 25.21 15.15
CA GLY A 388 -4.86 26.15 15.66
C GLY A 388 -5.09 27.34 14.71
N ASP A 389 -4.94 28.56 15.22
CA ASP A 389 -5.08 29.85 14.55
C ASP A 389 -3.74 30.50 14.16
N GLU A 390 -2.64 29.76 14.25
CA GLU A 390 -1.28 30.24 13.99
C GLU A 390 -0.81 29.97 12.57
N PHE A 391 -0.37 31.01 11.87
CA PHE A 391 0.24 30.94 10.55
C PHE A 391 1.66 31.50 10.59
N THR A 392 2.54 30.99 9.73
CA THR A 392 3.91 31.48 9.57
C THR A 392 4.22 31.73 8.11
N ILE A 393 5.06 32.73 7.86
CA ILE A 393 5.44 33.11 6.50
C ILE A 393 6.96 33.30 6.43
N VAL A 394 7.54 32.84 5.32
CA VAL A 394 8.92 33.19 4.93
C VAL A 394 8.87 34.05 3.68
N LEU A 395 9.50 35.21 3.76
CA LEU A 395 9.81 36.07 2.63
C LEU A 395 11.32 35.91 2.33
N PRO A 396 11.72 35.11 1.35
CA PRO A 396 13.11 34.64 1.21
C PRO A 396 14.09 35.68 0.66
N GLU A 397 13.61 36.75 0.05
CA GLU A 397 14.42 37.83 -0.51
C GLU A 397 13.73 39.17 -0.22
N LEU A 398 14.32 39.97 0.67
CA LEU A 398 13.92 41.35 0.92
C LEU A 398 14.82 42.26 0.14
N ARG A 399 14.26 43.32 -0.45
CA ARG A 399 15.02 44.44 -1.00
C ARG A 399 15.31 45.47 0.10
N ASP A 400 14.33 45.64 0.98
CA ASP A 400 14.35 46.49 2.13
C ASP A 400 13.45 45.86 3.22
N ARG A 401 13.66 46.18 4.48
CA ARG A 401 12.80 45.79 5.61
C ARG A 401 11.35 46.24 5.43
N ASP A 402 11.14 47.36 4.76
CA ASP A 402 9.81 47.87 4.46
C ASP A 402 9.00 46.89 3.56
N ASP A 403 9.65 46.07 2.77
CA ASP A 403 8.95 45.00 2.02
C ASP A 403 8.16 44.07 2.96
N ALA A 404 8.74 43.70 4.10
CA ALA A 404 8.04 42.87 5.09
C ALA A 404 6.89 43.62 5.76
N ARG A 405 7.09 44.93 6.07
CA ARG A 405 6.02 45.76 6.62
C ARG A 405 4.85 45.91 5.68
N ILE A 406 5.12 46.13 4.38
CA ILE A 406 4.08 46.25 3.33
C ILE A 406 3.26 44.95 3.24
N VAL A 407 3.91 43.79 3.27
CA VAL A 407 3.23 42.51 3.23
C VAL A 407 2.37 42.33 4.48
N ALA A 408 2.89 42.61 5.67
CA ALA A 408 2.14 42.54 6.92
C ALA A 408 0.91 43.47 6.93
N ALA A 409 1.07 44.72 6.50
CA ALA A 409 -0.04 45.66 6.38
C ALA A 409 -1.12 45.19 5.39
N LYS A 410 -0.72 44.60 4.25
CA LYS A 410 -1.63 44.01 3.27
C LYS A 410 -2.41 42.82 3.84
N PHE A 411 -1.77 42.00 4.68
CA PHE A 411 -2.47 40.92 5.38
C PHE A 411 -3.56 41.46 6.31
N LEU A 412 -3.24 42.45 7.15
CA LEU A 412 -4.20 43.06 8.06
C LEU A 412 -5.39 43.66 7.29
N GLU A 413 -5.13 44.40 6.21
CA GLU A 413 -6.17 44.96 5.35
C GLU A 413 -7.09 43.88 4.79
N ARG A 414 -6.51 42.77 4.26
CA ARG A 414 -7.27 41.70 3.68
C ARG A 414 -8.06 40.88 4.71
N LEU A 415 -7.51 40.69 5.92
CA LEU A 415 -8.19 40.00 7.01
C LEU A 415 -9.31 40.84 7.63
N HIS A 416 -9.21 42.17 7.55
CA HIS A 416 -10.26 43.09 8.05
C HIS A 416 -11.56 43.00 7.21
N MET A 417 -11.47 42.56 5.95
CA MET A 417 -12.67 42.31 5.13
C MET A 417 -13.51 41.20 5.73
N PRO A 418 -14.85 41.32 5.75
CA PRO A 418 -15.71 40.28 6.31
C PRO A 418 -15.54 38.91 5.64
N PHE A 419 -15.73 37.87 6.43
CA PHE A 419 -15.78 36.48 6.00
C PHE A 419 -17.24 36.03 6.04
N ASP A 420 -17.73 35.44 4.96
CA ASP A 420 -19.04 34.81 4.92
C ASP A 420 -18.90 33.32 5.28
N LEU A 421 -19.54 32.91 6.35
CA LEU A 421 -19.61 31.54 6.84
C LEU A 421 -21.06 31.05 6.77
N ASP A 422 -21.52 30.65 5.58
CA ASP A 422 -22.92 30.26 5.30
C ASP A 422 -23.95 31.31 5.74
N GLY A 423 -23.73 32.57 5.33
CA GLY A 423 -24.63 33.70 5.63
C GLY A 423 -24.36 34.38 6.98
N HIS A 424 -23.37 33.93 7.74
CA HIS A 424 -22.88 34.63 8.94
C HIS A 424 -21.66 35.48 8.57
N GLU A 425 -21.79 36.80 8.63
CA GLU A 425 -20.69 37.71 8.42
C GLU A 425 -19.80 37.80 9.67
N VAL A 426 -18.53 37.39 9.55
CA VAL A 426 -17.57 37.36 10.64
C VAL A 426 -16.42 38.30 10.33
N HIS A 427 -16.09 39.17 11.31
CA HIS A 427 -14.93 40.02 11.26
C HIS A 427 -13.84 39.47 12.18
N ILE A 428 -12.62 39.32 11.65
CA ILE A 428 -11.47 38.89 12.42
C ILE A 428 -10.27 39.76 12.11
N SER A 429 -9.42 39.99 13.10
CA SER A 429 -8.12 40.67 12.93
C SER A 429 -6.99 39.68 13.22
N ALA A 430 -5.77 40.13 13.04
CA ALA A 430 -4.59 39.33 13.35
C ALA A 430 -3.50 40.15 14.04
N SER A 431 -2.72 39.47 14.86
CA SER A 431 -1.49 40.02 15.44
C SER A 431 -0.29 39.39 14.71
N ILE A 432 0.63 40.22 14.21
CA ILE A 432 1.75 39.79 13.37
C ILE A 432 3.06 40.23 13.98
N GLY A 433 3.97 39.28 14.24
CA GLY A 433 5.35 39.54 14.62
C GLY A 433 6.30 39.24 13.47
N ILE A 434 7.34 40.08 13.32
CA ILE A 434 8.29 39.99 12.20
C ILE A 434 9.71 39.90 12.74
N ALA A 435 10.44 38.85 12.29
CA ALA A 435 11.89 38.72 12.55
C ALA A 435 12.65 38.70 11.22
N VAL A 436 13.79 39.40 11.17
CA VAL A 436 14.63 39.54 9.98
C VAL A 436 15.97 38.85 10.18
N TYR A 437 16.34 37.98 9.25
CA TYR A 437 17.67 37.37 9.19
C TYR A 437 18.66 38.27 8.48
N PRO A 438 19.92 38.45 8.94
CA PRO A 438 20.51 37.76 10.12
C PRO A 438 20.33 38.54 11.43
N GLU A 439 19.80 39.76 11.41
CA GLU A 439 19.79 40.69 12.55
C GLU A 439 19.02 40.15 13.76
N HIS A 440 17.87 39.55 13.53
CA HIS A 440 17.02 39.05 14.60
C HIS A 440 17.22 37.52 14.84
N GLY A 441 18.31 36.92 14.35
CA GLY A 441 18.68 35.54 14.60
C GLY A 441 19.40 34.87 13.43
N GLU A 442 20.30 33.94 13.74
CA GLU A 442 21.07 33.16 12.77
C GLU A 442 20.59 31.72 12.65
N THR A 443 19.66 31.29 13.49
CA THR A 443 19.07 29.95 13.47
C THR A 443 17.56 30.02 13.23
N ILE A 444 17.01 28.91 12.70
CA ILE A 444 15.56 28.77 12.45
C ILE A 444 14.76 28.99 13.73
N ASP A 445 15.22 28.40 14.84
CA ASP A 445 14.48 28.43 16.10
C ASP A 445 14.56 29.84 16.76
N GLU A 446 15.65 30.57 16.57
CA GLU A 446 15.75 31.97 17.01
C GLU A 446 14.79 32.88 16.24
N LEU A 447 14.78 32.79 14.91
CA LEU A 447 13.91 33.62 14.08
C LEU A 447 12.42 33.37 14.38
N LEU A 448 12.02 32.10 14.53
CA LEU A 448 10.65 31.76 14.90
C LEU A 448 10.28 32.27 16.27
N ARG A 449 11.14 32.07 17.27
CA ARG A 449 10.92 32.55 18.63
C ARG A 449 10.83 34.06 18.68
N HIS A 450 11.68 34.77 17.96
CA HIS A 450 11.70 36.24 17.96
C HIS A 450 10.49 36.82 17.21
N ALA A 451 10.04 36.17 16.14
CA ALA A 451 8.78 36.55 15.48
C ALA A 451 7.57 36.32 16.40
N ASP A 452 7.55 35.22 17.15
CA ASP A 452 6.48 34.92 18.12
C ASP A 452 6.46 35.95 19.27
N ILE A 453 7.62 36.32 19.85
CA ILE A 453 7.73 37.37 20.87
C ILE A 453 7.18 38.71 20.36
N ALA A 454 7.52 39.06 19.12
CA ALA A 454 7.01 40.27 18.50
C ALA A 454 5.49 40.24 18.31
N MET A 455 4.93 39.11 17.85
CA MET A 455 3.49 38.90 17.71
C MET A 455 2.78 39.01 19.07
N TYR A 456 3.36 38.42 20.13
CA TYR A 456 2.81 38.53 21.48
C TYR A 456 2.78 39.97 22.01
N GLN A 457 3.77 40.76 21.66
CA GLN A 457 3.80 42.21 21.98
C GLN A 457 2.62 42.95 21.34
N VAL A 458 2.30 42.65 20.07
CA VAL A 458 1.12 43.23 19.38
C VAL A 458 -0.16 42.87 20.10
N LYS A 459 -0.32 41.61 20.54
CA LYS A 459 -1.49 41.17 21.32
C LYS A 459 -1.68 42.00 22.61
N GLY A 460 -0.58 42.31 23.29
CA GLY A 460 -0.59 43.16 24.50
C GLY A 460 -0.88 44.65 24.25
N GLN A 461 -0.61 45.15 23.05
CA GLN A 461 -0.81 46.54 22.68
C GLN A 461 -2.19 46.86 22.05
N GLY A 462 -3.12 45.92 22.10
CA GLY A 462 -4.50 46.13 21.60
C GLY A 462 -4.85 45.29 20.39
N LYS A 463 -3.97 44.37 19.96
CA LYS A 463 -4.19 43.45 18.79
C LYS A 463 -4.25 44.22 17.47
N ASN A 464 -4.64 43.52 16.38
CA ASN A 464 -4.85 44.08 15.04
C ASN A 464 -3.69 44.95 14.56
N GLY A 465 -2.48 44.40 14.50
CA GLY A 465 -1.29 45.16 14.14
C GLY A 465 -0.11 44.26 13.79
N HIS A 466 1.00 44.88 13.52
CA HIS A 466 2.27 44.20 13.28
C HIS A 466 3.42 44.95 13.90
N THR A 467 4.48 44.25 14.29
CA THR A 467 5.72 44.86 14.77
C THR A 467 6.92 43.97 14.41
N PHE A 468 8.07 44.63 14.26
CA PHE A 468 9.34 43.92 14.18
C PHE A 468 9.83 43.55 15.59
N TYR A 469 10.54 42.46 15.68
CA TYR A 469 11.21 42.08 16.90
C TYR A 469 12.22 43.13 17.31
N ASP A 470 12.26 43.43 18.59
CA ASP A 470 13.26 44.24 19.25
C ASP A 470 13.75 43.46 20.49
N PRO A 471 15.07 43.40 20.78
CA PRO A 471 15.59 42.70 21.95
C PRO A 471 14.93 43.13 23.28
N ALA A 472 14.51 44.38 23.40
CA ALA A 472 13.79 44.89 24.58
C ALA A 472 12.45 44.17 24.83
N MET A 473 11.83 43.60 23.77
CA MET A 473 10.58 42.82 23.89
C MET A 473 10.78 41.49 24.62
N GLN A 474 11.95 40.88 24.48
CA GLN A 474 12.28 39.65 25.19
C GLN A 474 12.36 39.88 26.70
N ASP A 475 13.01 41.00 27.09
CA ASP A 475 13.09 41.36 28.50
C ASP A 475 11.70 41.66 29.08
N ALA A 476 10.88 42.41 28.34
CA ALA A 476 9.49 42.67 28.73
C ALA A 476 8.64 41.38 28.86
N ALA A 477 8.80 40.42 27.96
CA ALA A 477 8.10 39.14 28.03
C ALA A 477 8.54 38.31 29.26
N HIS A 478 9.83 38.25 29.56
CA HIS A 478 10.34 37.58 30.75
C HIS A 478 9.85 38.25 32.03
N GLN A 479 9.83 39.59 32.05
CA GLN A 479 9.32 40.35 33.18
C GLN A 479 7.82 40.08 33.43
N LYS A 480 7.03 39.97 32.35
CA LYS A 480 5.60 39.66 32.42
C LYS A 480 5.35 38.30 33.07
N ILE A 481 6.06 37.27 32.60
CA ILE A 481 5.94 35.90 33.15
C ILE A 481 6.35 35.88 34.64
N ALA A 482 7.43 36.59 34.98
CA ALA A 482 7.90 36.69 36.36
C ALA A 482 6.86 37.38 37.26
N LEU A 483 6.22 38.47 36.77
CA LEU A 483 5.16 39.19 37.49
C LEU A 483 3.91 38.30 37.66
N GLU A 484 3.47 37.57 36.65
CA GLU A 484 2.32 36.67 36.75
C GLU A 484 2.55 35.58 37.82
N GLN A 485 3.70 34.91 37.75
CA GLN A 485 4.08 33.92 38.76
C GLN A 485 4.22 34.50 40.15
N GLY A 486 4.78 35.73 40.24
CA GLY A 486 4.91 36.45 41.51
C GLY A 486 3.56 36.81 42.10
N LEU A 487 2.61 37.30 41.30
CA LEU A 487 1.29 37.72 41.75
C LEU A 487 0.47 36.60 42.36
N ARG A 488 0.59 35.38 41.82
CA ARG A 488 -0.04 34.19 42.39
C ARG A 488 0.52 33.88 43.77
N LYS A 489 1.82 33.97 43.96
CA LYS A 489 2.50 33.80 45.24
C LYS A 489 2.21 34.95 46.21
N ALA A 490 2.03 36.18 45.71
CA ALA A 490 1.70 37.34 46.53
C ALA A 490 0.41 37.20 47.32
N LEU A 491 -0.61 36.53 46.71
CA LEU A 491 -1.86 36.21 47.43
C LEU A 491 -1.63 35.25 48.61
N GLU A 492 -0.77 34.22 48.41
CA GLU A 492 -0.45 33.22 49.42
C GLU A 492 0.49 33.77 50.51
N ASN A 493 1.43 34.59 50.14
CA ASN A 493 2.47 35.13 51.04
C ASN A 493 2.07 36.41 51.76
N GLY A 494 0.88 36.97 51.50
CA GLY A 494 0.43 38.22 52.12
C GLY A 494 1.24 39.45 51.65
N GLU A 495 1.69 39.44 50.39
CA GLU A 495 2.46 40.58 49.81
C GLU A 495 1.55 41.68 49.26
N LEU A 496 0.22 41.47 49.23
CA LEU A 496 -0.76 42.49 48.85
C LEU A 496 -1.15 43.33 50.08
N GLU A 497 -1.32 44.62 49.88
CA GLU A 497 -1.66 45.56 50.93
C GLU A 497 -2.64 46.64 50.42
N MET A 498 -3.53 47.12 51.26
CA MET A 498 -4.46 48.19 50.93
C MET A 498 -3.95 49.53 51.43
N TYR A 499 -3.87 50.47 50.50
CA TYR A 499 -3.60 51.89 50.80
C TYR A 499 -4.89 52.65 50.65
N TYR A 500 -5.01 53.74 51.44
CA TYR A 500 -6.23 54.52 51.51
C TYR A 500 -5.93 55.98 51.25
N GLN A 501 -6.54 56.55 50.21
CA GLN A 501 -6.41 57.97 49.91
C GLN A 501 -7.64 58.70 50.41
N PRO A 502 -7.47 59.66 51.38
CA PRO A 502 -8.62 60.34 51.96
C PRO A 502 -9.27 61.27 50.94
N GLN A 503 -10.59 61.24 50.88
CA GLN A 503 -11.44 62.20 50.18
C GLN A 503 -11.93 63.26 51.15
N ILE A 504 -11.57 64.52 50.90
CA ILE A 504 -11.81 65.66 51.81
C ILE A 504 -12.81 66.60 51.15
N ASP A 505 -13.81 67.04 51.94
CA ASP A 505 -14.70 68.13 51.56
C ASP A 505 -13.92 69.42 51.48
N ALA A 506 -13.91 70.01 50.28
CA ALA A 506 -13.12 71.22 50.02
C ALA A 506 -13.58 72.45 50.85
N ALA A 507 -14.83 72.53 51.29
CA ALA A 507 -15.38 73.67 52.06
C ALA A 507 -15.16 73.53 53.55
N SER A 508 -15.32 72.28 54.11
CA SER A 508 -15.25 72.05 55.54
C SER A 508 -13.93 71.43 56.02
N GLY A 509 -13.11 70.92 55.13
CA GLY A 509 -11.88 70.22 55.47
C GLY A 509 -12.13 68.83 56.13
N ARG A 510 -13.36 68.35 56.16
CA ARG A 510 -13.70 67.05 56.78
C ARG A 510 -13.43 65.92 55.81
N ILE A 511 -12.98 64.77 56.33
CA ILE A 511 -12.85 63.55 55.57
C ILE A 511 -14.24 62.98 55.34
N LEU A 512 -14.65 62.79 54.05
CA LEU A 512 -15.92 62.24 53.64
C LEU A 512 -15.82 60.74 53.37
N GLY A 513 -14.65 60.26 52.98
CA GLY A 513 -14.39 58.89 52.64
C GLY A 513 -12.92 58.65 52.30
N ALA A 514 -12.61 57.48 51.86
CA ALA A 514 -11.31 57.14 51.35
C ALA A 514 -11.41 56.25 50.11
N GLU A 515 -10.56 56.45 49.14
CA GLU A 515 -10.42 55.53 48.02
C GLU A 515 -9.45 54.41 48.41
N ALA A 516 -9.86 53.20 48.24
CA ALA A 516 -9.07 52.02 48.56
C ALA A 516 -8.22 51.64 47.33
N LEU A 517 -6.92 51.71 47.48
CA LEU A 517 -5.95 51.52 46.43
C LEU A 517 -5.04 50.32 46.78
N MET A 518 -5.17 49.21 46.09
CA MET A 518 -4.31 48.05 46.30
C MET A 518 -2.86 48.34 45.91
N ARG A 519 -1.93 47.78 46.68
CA ARG A 519 -0.48 47.80 46.40
C ARG A 519 0.06 46.41 46.54
N TRP A 520 1.07 46.09 45.75
CA TRP A 520 1.82 44.85 45.85
C TRP A 520 3.25 45.14 46.33
N ASN A 521 3.56 44.68 47.53
CA ASN A 521 4.90 44.75 48.11
C ASN A 521 5.79 43.64 47.51
N HIS A 522 6.23 43.87 46.27
CA HIS A 522 7.04 42.89 45.56
C HIS A 522 8.43 42.77 46.19
N PRO A 523 8.94 41.57 46.51
CA PRO A 523 10.17 41.36 47.27
C PRO A 523 11.43 41.94 46.62
N VAL A 524 11.44 42.11 45.28
CA VAL A 524 12.59 42.62 44.52
C VAL A 524 12.35 44.05 43.98
N ARG A 525 11.10 44.38 43.61
CA ARG A 525 10.78 45.64 42.92
C ARG A 525 10.22 46.70 43.85
N GLY A 526 9.98 46.37 45.12
CA GLY A 526 9.33 47.30 46.05
C GLY A 526 7.81 47.37 45.81
N VAL A 527 7.21 48.51 46.15
CA VAL A 527 5.78 48.71 46.06
C VAL A 527 5.35 48.98 44.62
N LEU A 528 4.57 48.06 44.07
CA LEU A 528 3.99 48.16 42.72
C LEU A 528 2.57 48.73 42.79
N SER A 529 2.24 49.60 41.80
CA SER A 529 0.90 50.16 41.66
C SER A 529 -0.06 49.19 40.92
N PRO A 530 -1.39 49.33 41.07
CA PRO A 530 -2.36 48.49 40.40
C PRO A 530 -2.20 48.47 38.87
N GLY A 531 -1.87 49.59 38.26
CA GLY A 531 -1.64 49.70 36.82
C GLY A 531 -0.49 48.83 36.29
N GLU A 532 0.44 48.41 37.17
CA GLU A 532 1.60 47.59 36.80
C GLU A 532 1.31 46.07 36.85
N PHE A 533 0.29 45.60 37.61
CA PHE A 533 0.03 44.18 37.77
C PHE A 533 -1.41 43.75 37.49
N LEU A 534 -2.43 44.63 37.57
CA LEU A 534 -3.82 44.26 37.27
C LEU A 534 -4.05 43.79 35.82
N PRO A 535 -3.42 44.37 34.79
CA PRO A 535 -3.57 43.83 33.44
C PRO A 535 -3.16 42.37 33.33
N PHE A 536 -2.14 41.95 34.09
CA PHE A 536 -1.71 40.54 34.13
C PHE A 536 -2.66 39.67 34.95
N ALA A 537 -3.28 40.21 35.99
CA ALA A 537 -4.31 39.53 36.76
C ALA A 537 -5.56 39.24 35.92
N GLU A 538 -5.96 40.16 35.04
CA GLU A 538 -7.07 39.98 34.11
C GLU A 538 -6.79 38.89 33.10
N GLU A 539 -5.62 38.88 32.48
CA GLU A 539 -5.23 37.88 31.49
C GLU A 539 -5.05 36.48 32.10
N SER A 540 -4.55 36.40 33.35
CA SER A 540 -4.26 35.12 34.04
C SER A 540 -5.42 34.54 34.84
N GLY A 541 -6.58 35.25 34.87
CA GLY A 541 -7.75 34.81 35.62
C GLY A 541 -7.61 34.98 37.15
N LEU A 542 -6.61 35.76 37.61
CA LEU A 542 -6.37 36.03 39.03
C LEU A 542 -7.25 37.15 39.60
N MET A 543 -8.06 37.80 38.76
CA MET A 543 -8.94 38.89 39.22
C MET A 543 -9.93 38.44 40.30
N LEU A 544 -10.52 37.26 40.17
CA LEU A 544 -11.47 36.77 41.20
C LEU A 544 -10.78 36.54 42.54
N PRO A 545 -9.69 35.74 42.65
CA PRO A 545 -8.97 35.59 43.90
C PRO A 545 -8.47 36.93 44.53
N ILE A 546 -8.01 37.85 43.68
CA ILE A 546 -7.58 39.19 44.13
C ILE A 546 -8.75 39.99 44.64
N SER A 547 -9.91 39.96 43.96
CA SER A 547 -11.12 40.67 44.40
C SER A 547 -11.65 40.13 45.73
N ASP A 548 -11.67 38.81 45.92
CA ASP A 548 -12.07 38.16 47.17
C ASP A 548 -11.13 38.56 48.31
N TRP A 549 -9.81 38.54 48.06
CA TRP A 549 -8.82 39.01 49.03
C TRP A 549 -9.03 40.50 49.39
N MET A 550 -9.21 41.38 48.36
CA MET A 550 -9.43 42.81 48.53
C MET A 550 -10.68 43.09 49.39
N ILE A 551 -11.80 42.49 49.06
CA ILE A 551 -13.05 42.64 49.84
C ILE A 551 -12.84 42.21 51.30
N GLY A 552 -12.18 41.07 51.50
CA GLY A 552 -11.84 40.60 52.85
C GLY A 552 -10.91 41.54 53.61
N ALA A 553 -9.92 42.16 52.96
CA ALA A 553 -9.04 43.13 53.56
C ALA A 553 -9.80 44.42 53.96
N LEU A 554 -10.61 44.94 53.01
CA LEU A 554 -11.44 46.13 53.29
C LEU A 554 -12.37 45.95 54.47
N CYS A 555 -13.04 44.80 54.56
CA CYS A 555 -13.94 44.48 55.70
C CYS A 555 -13.19 44.47 57.05
N ARG A 556 -11.99 43.87 57.07
CA ARG A 556 -11.15 43.87 58.28
C ARG A 556 -10.72 45.28 58.70
N ASP A 557 -10.26 46.10 57.77
CA ASP A 557 -9.76 47.44 58.01
C ASP A 557 -10.89 48.36 58.43
N MET A 558 -12.07 48.28 57.81
CA MET A 558 -13.25 49.02 58.23
C MET A 558 -13.70 48.67 59.68
N ALA A 559 -13.69 47.36 60.00
CA ALA A 559 -14.01 46.91 61.35
C ALA A 559 -13.01 47.49 62.37
N ALA A 560 -11.73 47.49 62.07
CA ALA A 560 -10.69 48.08 62.92
C ALA A 560 -10.90 49.59 63.14
N TRP A 561 -11.24 50.34 62.08
CA TRP A 561 -11.48 51.80 62.16
C TRP A 561 -12.72 52.16 62.98
N THR A 562 -13.76 51.36 62.92
CA THR A 562 -14.97 51.53 63.73
C THR A 562 -14.66 51.49 65.22
N HIS A 563 -13.71 50.64 65.67
CA HIS A 563 -13.25 50.56 67.05
C HIS A 563 -12.39 51.74 67.52
N ILE A 564 -11.75 52.49 66.60
CA ILE A 564 -10.89 53.62 66.91
C ILE A 564 -11.67 54.94 66.91
N GLY A 565 -13.00 54.93 66.75
CA GLY A 565 -13.82 56.15 66.79
C GLY A 565 -13.88 56.89 65.46
N GLY A 566 -13.42 56.33 64.38
CA GLY A 566 -13.65 56.83 63.04
C GLY A 566 -15.08 56.59 62.65
N GLY A 567 -15.95 57.58 62.81
CA GLY A 567 -17.34 57.47 62.39
C GLY A 567 -17.52 56.94 60.97
N GLN A 568 -18.73 56.89 60.44
CA GLN A 568 -19.09 56.32 59.14
C GLN A 568 -18.25 56.88 57.96
N LEU A 569 -17.03 56.37 57.77
CA LEU A 569 -16.22 56.63 56.56
C LEU A 569 -16.80 55.80 55.42
N LYS A 570 -17.01 56.42 54.26
CA LYS A 570 -17.33 55.72 53.03
C LYS A 570 -16.02 55.25 52.36
N LEU A 571 -15.95 53.97 52.03
CA LEU A 571 -14.89 53.44 51.16
C LEU A 571 -15.45 53.17 49.78
#